data_e216b119e8409d4d01a0fa9f2dfd7c1d
#
_entry.id   e216b119e8409d4d01a0fa9f2dfd7c1d
#
_cell.length_a   1.000
_cell.length_b   1.000
_cell.length_c   1.000
_cell.angle_alpha   90.00
_cell.angle_beta   90.00
_cell.angle_gamma   90.00
#
_symmetry.space_group_name_H-M   'P 1'
#
loop_
_entity.id
_entity.type
_entity.pdbx_description
1 polymer ?
#
loop_
_entity_poly.entity_id
_entity_poly.type
_entity_poly.pdbx_seq_one_letter_code
_entity_poly.pdbx_strand_id
1 'polypeptide(L)'
;MRILIDINHPAHVHLMRNMYHTLAERGHEIFVTCKDIPAAQALLDLYHIPYVNIGHKDDSLAKKGLDQLVYNWRIWKLVRKHRIDLGIGSSINIAHVSKLSRMSSIILDDDDDEVEPLFVKYAHPFANVVLSPMDTPRATKRVIYYPAYHELAYLHPKRFIPDASVLDDAGMRYERDAKGKITNVEPYFVMRFNAFKAHHDVGVVGLTIENKRKMVQMLSKYGKVFITTERNIDEEFMPYQLRVPQDKVHSLLYYATMFVGDSQTMTSEAAVLGTPAIRCNTFVGRIHYLEEEEHRYKLTYGFRPENSEAMFAKVEHLLAMGQRALKAEWAKRREVLLSEKIDYTAFQVWMVENWPSSAGIARKAGESFWTQFK
;
A
#
# COMPACT_ATOMS: atom_id res chain seq x y z
N MET A 1 0.66 14.74 -22.74
CA MET A 1 -0.62 14.05 -22.46
C MET A 1 -1.36 14.73 -21.34
N ARG A 2 -2.70 14.65 -21.34
CA ARG A 2 -3.56 15.03 -20.22
C ARG A 2 -4.03 13.78 -19.50
N ILE A 3 -3.68 13.68 -18.23
CA ILE A 3 -3.80 12.44 -17.44
C ILE A 3 -4.70 12.70 -16.26
N LEU A 4 -5.61 11.76 -15.96
CA LEU A 4 -6.44 11.76 -14.75
C LEU A 4 -5.95 10.68 -13.80
N ILE A 5 -5.71 11.04 -12.55
CA ILE A 5 -5.48 10.13 -11.42
C ILE A 5 -6.68 10.23 -10.48
N ASP A 6 -7.30 9.11 -10.13
CA ASP A 6 -8.46 9.08 -9.21
C ASP A 6 -8.11 8.38 -7.90
N ILE A 7 -8.21 9.12 -6.79
CA ILE A 7 -7.84 8.70 -5.45
C ILE A 7 -9.09 8.33 -4.65
N ASN A 8 -9.15 7.10 -4.18
CA ASN A 8 -10.28 6.53 -3.44
C ASN A 8 -9.91 5.98 -2.05
N HIS A 9 -8.61 6.01 -1.71
CA HIS A 9 -8.06 5.52 -0.44
C HIS A 9 -6.73 6.24 -0.13
N PRO A 10 -6.34 6.42 1.15
CA PRO A 10 -5.05 7.03 1.49
C PRO A 10 -3.84 6.30 0.88
N ALA A 11 -3.85 4.97 0.80
CA ALA A 11 -2.79 4.18 0.16
C ALA A 11 -2.59 4.53 -1.32
N HIS A 12 -3.66 4.94 -2.02
CA HIS A 12 -3.55 5.37 -3.43
C HIS A 12 -2.73 6.66 -3.58
N VAL A 13 -2.70 7.52 -2.56
CA VAL A 13 -1.85 8.72 -2.59
C VAL A 13 -0.38 8.30 -2.60
N HIS A 14 0.03 7.37 -1.73
CA HIS A 14 1.39 6.84 -1.73
C HIS A 14 1.73 6.14 -3.05
N LEU A 15 0.84 5.29 -3.54
CA LEU A 15 0.99 4.55 -4.80
C LEU A 15 1.23 5.48 -6.00
N MET A 16 0.55 6.65 -6.04
CA MET A 16 0.52 7.52 -7.21
C MET A 16 1.47 8.73 -7.13
N ARG A 17 1.94 9.12 -5.93
CA ARG A 17 2.68 10.37 -5.73
C ARG A 17 3.95 10.47 -6.58
N ASN A 18 4.75 9.39 -6.64
CA ASN A 18 6.01 9.41 -7.39
C ASN A 18 5.75 9.43 -8.90
N MET A 19 4.73 8.71 -9.38
CA MET A 19 4.29 8.78 -10.78
C MET A 19 3.79 10.19 -11.10
N TYR A 20 2.96 10.80 -10.24
CA TYR A 20 2.46 12.16 -10.41
C TYR A 20 3.62 13.15 -10.60
N HIS A 21 4.55 13.22 -9.66
CA HIS A 21 5.68 14.16 -9.72
C HIS A 21 6.55 13.90 -10.95
N THR A 22 6.90 12.64 -11.24
CA THR A 22 7.72 12.29 -12.40
C THR A 22 7.08 12.72 -13.72
N LEU A 23 5.78 12.47 -13.89
CA LEU A 23 5.06 12.85 -15.11
C LEU A 23 4.88 14.38 -15.22
N ALA A 24 4.63 15.08 -14.09
CA ALA A 24 4.54 16.53 -14.06
C ALA A 24 5.88 17.19 -14.46
N GLU A 25 7.00 16.72 -13.92
CA GLU A 25 8.35 17.16 -14.27
C GLU A 25 8.67 16.94 -15.76
N ARG A 26 8.09 15.92 -16.37
CA ARG A 26 8.23 15.61 -17.81
C ARG A 26 7.25 16.38 -18.70
N GLY A 27 6.50 17.34 -18.13
CA GLY A 27 5.63 18.24 -18.86
C GLY A 27 4.25 17.69 -19.22
N HIS A 28 3.78 16.62 -18.54
CA HIS A 28 2.41 16.16 -18.68
C HIS A 28 1.47 17.02 -17.83
N GLU A 29 0.25 17.23 -18.31
CA GLU A 29 -0.80 17.93 -17.59
C GLU A 29 -1.62 16.90 -16.78
N ILE A 30 -1.54 16.96 -15.44
CA ILE A 30 -2.13 15.94 -14.59
C ILE A 30 -3.27 16.53 -13.77
N PHE A 31 -4.39 15.84 -13.78
CA PHE A 31 -5.59 16.14 -13.00
C PHE A 31 -5.75 15.04 -11.95
N VAL A 32 -5.93 15.42 -10.70
CA VAL A 32 -6.19 14.47 -9.61
C VAL A 32 -7.60 14.68 -9.11
N THR A 33 -8.36 13.61 -8.98
CA THR A 33 -9.64 13.60 -8.29
C THR A 33 -9.53 12.83 -6.98
N CYS A 34 -10.20 13.30 -5.95
CA CYS A 34 -10.25 12.62 -4.65
C CYS A 34 -11.68 12.69 -4.10
N LYS A 35 -12.15 11.58 -3.54
CA LYS A 35 -13.37 11.59 -2.73
C LYS A 35 -13.10 12.35 -1.43
N ASP A 36 -14.17 12.71 -0.73
CA ASP A 36 -14.07 13.35 0.59
C ASP A 36 -13.62 12.34 1.64
N ILE A 37 -12.31 12.09 1.65
CA ILE A 37 -11.60 11.17 2.55
C ILE A 37 -10.50 11.99 3.24
N PRO A 38 -10.73 12.47 4.48
CA PRO A 38 -9.82 13.41 5.14
C PRO A 38 -8.36 12.96 5.18
N ALA A 39 -8.10 11.67 5.45
CA ALA A 39 -6.75 11.13 5.47
C ALA A 39 -6.05 11.16 4.09
N ALA A 40 -6.79 10.91 3.00
CA ALA A 40 -6.23 11.01 1.65
C ALA A 40 -5.98 12.47 1.24
N GLN A 41 -6.91 13.37 1.58
CA GLN A 41 -6.77 14.79 1.32
C GLN A 41 -5.58 15.39 2.08
N ALA A 42 -5.42 15.05 3.36
CA ALA A 42 -4.27 15.49 4.15
C ALA A 42 -2.92 15.03 3.55
N LEU A 43 -2.85 13.81 3.01
CA LEU A 43 -1.66 13.32 2.30
C LEU A 43 -1.44 14.04 0.97
N LEU A 44 -2.49 14.33 0.19
CA LEU A 44 -2.36 15.09 -1.05
C LEU A 44 -1.84 16.51 -0.78
N ASP A 45 -2.38 17.17 0.23
CA ASP A 45 -1.93 18.51 0.67
C ASP A 45 -0.46 18.46 1.12
N LEU A 46 -0.09 17.46 1.93
CA LEU A 46 1.27 17.26 2.43
C LEU A 46 2.29 17.04 1.30
N TYR A 47 1.90 16.30 0.25
CA TYR A 47 2.74 16.06 -0.92
C TYR A 47 2.60 17.13 -2.02
N HIS A 48 1.89 18.24 -1.73
CA HIS A 48 1.65 19.35 -2.66
C HIS A 48 1.04 18.90 -4.00
N ILE A 49 0.11 17.94 -3.95
CA ILE A 49 -0.61 17.43 -5.11
C ILE A 49 -2.00 18.09 -5.14
N PRO A 50 -2.26 19.02 -6.08
CA PRO A 50 -3.57 19.65 -6.21
C PRO A 50 -4.61 18.62 -6.67
N TYR A 51 -5.81 18.70 -6.11
CA TYR A 51 -6.90 17.76 -6.43
C TYR A 51 -8.26 18.45 -6.50
N VAL A 52 -9.18 17.80 -7.18
CA VAL A 52 -10.59 18.18 -7.23
C VAL A 52 -11.39 17.22 -6.35
N ASN A 53 -12.04 17.72 -5.32
CA ASN A 53 -12.96 16.93 -4.50
C ASN A 53 -14.19 16.57 -5.33
N ILE A 54 -14.47 15.27 -5.49
CA ILE A 54 -15.61 14.75 -6.26
C ILE A 54 -16.81 14.36 -5.39
N GLY A 55 -16.76 14.59 -4.09
CA GLY A 55 -17.88 14.44 -3.15
C GLY A 55 -17.67 13.42 -2.05
N HIS A 56 -18.65 13.42 -1.13
CA HIS A 56 -18.63 12.61 0.07
C HIS A 56 -18.84 11.12 -0.23
N LYS A 57 -18.18 10.24 0.52
CA LYS A 57 -18.37 8.80 0.47
C LYS A 57 -19.40 8.39 1.52
N ASP A 58 -20.61 7.98 1.09
CA ASP A 58 -21.64 7.47 2.00
C ASP A 58 -21.39 5.99 2.35
N ASP A 59 -21.83 5.56 3.52
CA ASP A 59 -21.68 4.17 4.00
C ASP A 59 -22.84 3.25 3.59
N SER A 60 -23.98 3.78 3.19
CA SER A 60 -25.17 3.02 2.77
C SER A 60 -25.03 2.42 1.37
N LEU A 61 -25.31 1.15 1.18
CA LEU A 61 -25.22 0.44 -0.12
C LEU A 61 -26.13 1.03 -1.21
N ALA A 62 -27.36 1.38 -0.87
CA ALA A 62 -28.31 1.97 -1.82
C ALA A 62 -27.86 3.36 -2.28
N LYS A 63 -27.32 4.17 -1.37
CA LYS A 63 -26.76 5.48 -1.68
C LYS A 63 -25.45 5.36 -2.48
N LYS A 64 -24.62 4.37 -2.20
CA LYS A 64 -23.37 4.12 -2.97
C LYS A 64 -23.60 3.95 -4.46
N GLY A 65 -24.70 3.33 -4.86
CA GLY A 65 -25.07 3.20 -6.28
C GLY A 65 -25.40 4.56 -6.92
N LEU A 66 -26.16 5.41 -6.23
CA LEU A 66 -26.47 6.76 -6.69
C LEU A 66 -25.23 7.68 -6.68
N ASP A 67 -24.44 7.61 -5.63
CA ASP A 67 -23.19 8.37 -5.51
C ASP A 67 -22.21 7.99 -6.63
N GLN A 68 -22.14 6.71 -6.99
CA GLN A 68 -21.32 6.24 -8.11
C GLN A 68 -21.69 6.94 -9.43
N LEU A 69 -22.98 7.14 -9.69
CA LEU A 69 -23.44 7.88 -10.88
C LEU A 69 -23.03 9.35 -10.81
N VAL A 70 -23.13 9.96 -9.63
CA VAL A 70 -22.73 11.36 -9.40
C VAL A 70 -21.22 11.52 -9.60
N TYR A 71 -20.39 10.62 -9.07
CA TYR A 71 -18.94 10.64 -9.26
C TYR A 71 -18.59 10.46 -10.73
N ASN A 72 -19.19 9.49 -11.41
CA ASN A 72 -18.99 9.27 -12.84
C ASN A 72 -19.32 10.54 -13.64
N TRP A 73 -20.41 11.22 -13.33
CA TRP A 73 -20.81 12.46 -14.01
C TRP A 73 -19.84 13.62 -13.76
N ARG A 74 -19.37 13.79 -12.49
CA ARG A 74 -18.38 14.82 -12.13
C ARG A 74 -17.06 14.59 -12.85
N ILE A 75 -16.55 13.35 -12.84
CA ILE A 75 -15.33 12.98 -13.55
C ILE A 75 -15.53 13.11 -15.06
N TRP A 76 -16.64 12.69 -15.61
CA TRP A 76 -16.94 12.85 -17.05
C TRP A 76 -16.93 14.31 -17.47
N LYS A 77 -17.52 15.23 -16.68
CA LYS A 77 -17.43 16.67 -16.94
C LYS A 77 -15.99 17.16 -16.98
N LEU A 78 -15.16 16.73 -16.00
CA LEU A 78 -13.74 17.08 -15.93
C LEU A 78 -13.01 16.58 -17.18
N VAL A 79 -13.22 15.30 -17.54
CA VAL A 79 -12.63 14.66 -18.70
C VAL A 79 -12.97 15.40 -20.00
N ARG A 80 -14.23 15.80 -20.18
CA ARG A 80 -14.65 16.57 -21.35
C ARG A 80 -14.10 17.99 -21.38
N LYS A 81 -14.14 18.69 -20.25
CA LYS A 81 -13.65 20.07 -20.12
C LYS A 81 -12.16 20.16 -20.45
N HIS A 82 -11.36 19.23 -19.92
CA HIS A 82 -9.91 19.26 -20.05
C HIS A 82 -9.40 18.34 -21.18
N ARG A 83 -10.30 17.64 -21.90
CA ARG A 83 -9.93 16.71 -22.99
C ARG A 83 -8.89 15.70 -22.54
N ILE A 84 -9.15 15.03 -21.41
CA ILE A 84 -8.23 14.07 -20.81
C ILE A 84 -8.06 12.86 -21.73
N ASP A 85 -6.80 12.44 -21.95
CA ASP A 85 -6.43 11.35 -22.86
C ASP A 85 -6.45 9.99 -22.14
N LEU A 86 -5.99 9.94 -20.88
CA LEU A 86 -5.76 8.72 -20.14
C LEU A 86 -6.14 8.89 -18.67
N GLY A 87 -6.90 7.93 -18.12
CA GLY A 87 -7.16 7.80 -16.69
C GLY A 87 -6.42 6.61 -16.11
N ILE A 88 -5.83 6.75 -14.91
CA ILE A 88 -5.12 5.70 -14.19
C ILE A 88 -5.47 5.70 -12.70
N GLY A 89 -5.67 4.52 -12.12
CA GLY A 89 -5.95 4.34 -10.69
C GLY A 89 -6.74 3.09 -10.37
N SER A 90 -6.84 2.75 -9.10
CA SER A 90 -7.75 1.70 -8.59
C SER A 90 -9.17 2.29 -8.49
N SER A 91 -9.84 2.46 -9.63
CA SER A 91 -11.06 3.26 -9.72
C SER A 91 -12.11 2.71 -10.69
N ILE A 92 -13.29 2.41 -10.16
CA ILE A 92 -14.48 2.09 -10.95
C ILE A 92 -14.88 3.30 -11.83
N ASN A 93 -14.72 4.53 -11.31
CA ASN A 93 -15.09 5.75 -12.03
C ASN A 93 -14.30 5.93 -13.33
N ILE A 94 -12.98 5.75 -13.27
CA ILE A 94 -12.10 5.80 -14.46
C ILE A 94 -12.54 4.77 -15.49
N ALA A 95 -12.81 3.53 -15.06
CA ALA A 95 -13.26 2.47 -15.94
C ALA A 95 -14.57 2.82 -16.66
N HIS A 96 -15.59 3.29 -15.91
CA HIS A 96 -16.89 3.67 -16.46
C HIS A 96 -16.79 4.88 -17.40
N VAL A 97 -16.11 5.95 -16.97
CA VAL A 97 -16.00 7.19 -17.75
C VAL A 97 -15.22 6.97 -19.04
N SER A 98 -14.26 6.04 -19.06
CA SER A 98 -13.54 5.68 -20.28
C SER A 98 -14.47 5.13 -21.39
N LYS A 99 -15.58 4.48 -21.02
CA LYS A 99 -16.60 3.99 -21.98
C LYS A 99 -17.56 5.09 -22.46
N LEU A 100 -17.64 6.20 -21.73
CA LEU A 100 -18.54 7.32 -22.03
C LEU A 100 -17.78 8.52 -22.64
N SER A 101 -16.48 8.37 -22.90
CA SER A 101 -15.60 9.43 -23.40
C SER A 101 -14.54 8.90 -24.34
N ARG A 102 -13.63 9.77 -24.78
CA ARG A 102 -12.44 9.38 -25.57
C ARG A 102 -11.23 9.02 -24.70
N MET A 103 -11.35 9.17 -23.39
CA MET A 103 -10.31 8.83 -22.43
C MET A 103 -10.10 7.31 -22.39
N SER A 104 -8.86 6.87 -22.47
CA SER A 104 -8.49 5.48 -22.16
C SER A 104 -8.37 5.25 -20.66
N SER A 105 -8.39 3.99 -20.19
CA SER A 105 -8.29 3.65 -18.77
C SER A 105 -7.25 2.56 -18.49
N ILE A 106 -6.39 2.80 -17.51
CA ILE A 106 -5.50 1.83 -16.89
C ILE A 106 -5.97 1.64 -15.44
N ILE A 107 -6.46 0.46 -15.10
CA ILE A 107 -6.93 0.13 -13.76
C ILE A 107 -5.82 -0.63 -13.03
N LEU A 108 -5.51 -0.19 -11.82
CA LEU A 108 -4.55 -0.85 -10.94
C LEU A 108 -5.32 -1.72 -9.96
N ASP A 109 -4.94 -2.99 -9.85
CA ASP A 109 -5.61 -3.96 -8.98
C ASP A 109 -4.60 -5.01 -8.52
N ASP A 110 -4.31 -5.06 -7.23
CA ASP A 110 -3.38 -5.97 -6.58
C ASP A 110 -4.05 -7.02 -5.67
N ASP A 111 -5.31 -6.80 -5.31
CA ASP A 111 -6.09 -7.77 -4.54
C ASP A 111 -6.61 -8.91 -5.43
N ASP A 112 -6.82 -10.08 -4.85
CA ASP A 112 -7.43 -11.22 -5.54
C ASP A 112 -8.88 -10.96 -5.91
N ASP A 113 -9.34 -11.51 -7.04
CA ASP A 113 -10.70 -11.34 -7.54
C ASP A 113 -11.79 -11.76 -6.52
N GLU A 114 -11.47 -12.72 -5.64
CA GLU A 114 -12.36 -13.19 -4.57
C GLU A 114 -12.41 -12.23 -3.36
N VAL A 115 -11.39 -11.39 -3.19
CA VAL A 115 -11.31 -10.44 -2.09
C VAL A 115 -12.13 -9.19 -2.40
N GLU A 116 -12.07 -8.70 -3.64
CA GLU A 116 -12.80 -7.51 -4.08
C GLU A 116 -13.80 -7.78 -5.25
N PRO A 117 -14.78 -8.68 -5.09
CA PRO A 117 -15.65 -9.12 -6.19
C PRO A 117 -16.48 -7.97 -6.81
N LEU A 118 -16.81 -6.93 -6.05
CA LEU A 118 -17.52 -5.76 -6.57
C LEU A 118 -16.63 -4.91 -7.47
N PHE A 119 -15.36 -4.73 -7.10
CA PHE A 119 -14.40 -4.03 -7.94
C PHE A 119 -14.17 -4.76 -9.25
N VAL A 120 -13.95 -6.06 -9.19
CA VAL A 120 -13.82 -6.94 -10.36
C VAL A 120 -15.05 -6.83 -11.27
N LYS A 121 -16.26 -6.93 -10.71
CA LYS A 121 -17.52 -6.87 -11.46
C LYS A 121 -17.75 -5.51 -12.13
N TYR A 122 -17.41 -4.41 -11.47
CA TYR A 122 -17.77 -3.07 -11.92
C TYR A 122 -16.61 -2.28 -12.54
N ALA A 123 -15.35 -2.69 -12.38
CA ALA A 123 -14.20 -2.02 -13.01
C ALA A 123 -13.66 -2.82 -14.20
N HIS A 124 -13.32 -4.11 -14.03
CA HIS A 124 -12.61 -4.89 -15.03
C HIS A 124 -13.29 -4.96 -16.40
N PRO A 125 -14.62 -5.17 -16.53
CA PRO A 125 -15.29 -5.24 -17.85
C PRO A 125 -15.22 -3.91 -18.61
N PHE A 126 -15.05 -2.81 -17.93
CA PHE A 126 -15.03 -1.46 -18.50
C PHE A 126 -13.61 -0.91 -18.70
N ALA A 127 -12.59 -1.50 -18.08
CA ALA A 127 -11.19 -1.09 -18.24
C ALA A 127 -10.69 -1.32 -19.68
N ASN A 128 -9.75 -0.48 -20.16
CA ASN A 128 -8.96 -0.81 -21.34
C ASN A 128 -7.87 -1.83 -20.98
N VAL A 129 -7.23 -1.63 -19.83
CA VAL A 129 -6.20 -2.51 -19.26
C VAL A 129 -6.37 -2.57 -17.76
N VAL A 130 -6.12 -3.76 -17.18
CA VAL A 130 -5.96 -3.98 -15.75
C VAL A 130 -4.50 -4.36 -15.50
N LEU A 131 -3.79 -3.61 -14.68
CA LEU A 131 -2.43 -3.95 -14.23
C LEU A 131 -2.53 -4.72 -12.91
N SER A 132 -1.89 -5.88 -12.85
CA SER A 132 -1.92 -6.76 -11.68
C SER A 132 -0.54 -7.33 -11.38
N PRO A 133 -0.17 -7.54 -10.11
CA PRO A 133 1.03 -8.30 -9.75
C PRO A 133 1.05 -9.67 -10.42
N MET A 134 2.26 -10.18 -10.74
CA MET A 134 2.43 -11.54 -11.24
C MET A 134 1.81 -12.55 -10.29
N ASP A 135 1.33 -13.66 -10.87
CA ASP A 135 0.77 -14.81 -10.18
C ASP A 135 -0.58 -14.57 -9.47
N THR A 136 -1.13 -13.34 -9.46
CA THR A 136 -2.48 -13.08 -8.98
C THR A 136 -3.51 -13.60 -10.00
N PRO A 137 -4.35 -14.58 -9.66
CA PRO A 137 -5.36 -15.08 -10.59
C PRO A 137 -6.38 -14.01 -11.00
N ARG A 138 -6.60 -13.84 -12.31
CA ARG A 138 -7.54 -12.86 -12.85
C ARG A 138 -8.51 -13.50 -13.85
N ALA A 139 -9.79 -13.26 -13.66
CA ALA A 139 -10.83 -13.68 -14.61
C ALA A 139 -10.80 -12.85 -15.91
N THR A 140 -10.33 -11.61 -15.87
CA THR A 140 -10.31 -10.73 -17.04
C THR A 140 -9.16 -11.02 -17.98
N LYS A 141 -9.44 -11.03 -19.32
CA LYS A 141 -8.40 -11.10 -20.37
C LYS A 141 -7.70 -9.75 -20.63
N ARG A 142 -8.11 -8.67 -19.95
CA ARG A 142 -7.52 -7.33 -20.09
C ARG A 142 -6.32 -7.11 -19.21
N VAL A 143 -5.93 -8.10 -18.42
CA VAL A 143 -4.82 -8.04 -17.49
C VAL A 143 -3.47 -7.94 -18.21
N ILE A 144 -2.59 -7.17 -17.60
CA ILE A 144 -1.14 -7.14 -17.84
C ILE A 144 -0.49 -7.38 -16.49
N TYR A 145 0.27 -8.44 -16.39
CA TYR A 145 1.00 -8.78 -15.18
C TYR A 145 2.35 -8.09 -15.14
N TYR A 146 2.79 -7.71 -13.94
CA TYR A 146 4.10 -7.09 -13.70
C TYR A 146 4.76 -7.65 -12.42
N PRO A 147 6.10 -7.75 -12.37
CA PRO A 147 6.82 -8.31 -11.22
C PRO A 147 7.09 -7.23 -10.16
N ALA A 148 6.05 -6.74 -9.50
CA ALA A 148 6.14 -5.80 -8.39
C ALA A 148 4.92 -5.89 -7.49
N TYR A 149 5.00 -5.20 -6.34
CA TYR A 149 3.88 -4.89 -5.45
C TYR A 149 3.57 -3.39 -5.52
N HIS A 150 2.39 -2.96 -5.10
CA HIS A 150 2.01 -1.55 -5.05
C HIS A 150 2.95 -0.74 -4.14
N GLU A 151 3.41 -1.32 -3.05
CA GLU A 151 4.34 -0.71 -2.10
C GLU A 151 5.68 -0.34 -2.74
N LEU A 152 6.12 -1.05 -3.77
CA LEU A 152 7.35 -0.74 -4.53
C LEU A 152 7.23 0.54 -5.38
N ALA A 153 6.04 1.12 -5.54
CA ALA A 153 5.89 2.43 -6.13
C ALA A 153 6.45 3.54 -5.24
N TYR A 154 6.47 3.35 -3.94
CA TYR A 154 6.88 4.38 -2.97
C TYR A 154 7.92 3.94 -1.95
N LEU A 155 8.19 2.63 -1.81
CA LEU A 155 9.17 2.08 -0.86
C LEU A 155 10.36 1.39 -1.55
N HIS A 156 10.38 1.35 -2.89
CA HIS A 156 11.56 0.89 -3.62
C HIS A 156 12.79 1.77 -3.26
N PRO A 157 14.01 1.21 -3.10
CA PRO A 157 15.21 1.98 -2.71
C PRO A 157 15.52 3.20 -3.59
N LYS A 158 15.09 3.18 -4.85
CA LYS A 158 15.22 4.33 -5.76
C LYS A 158 14.19 5.46 -5.48
N ARG A 159 13.18 5.20 -4.66
CA ARG A 159 12.04 6.09 -4.39
C ARG A 159 11.91 6.49 -2.93
N PHE A 160 12.50 5.72 -2.04
CA PHE A 160 12.37 5.90 -0.61
C PHE A 160 13.74 5.98 0.08
N ILE A 161 13.96 7.09 0.74
CA ILE A 161 15.10 7.30 1.63
C ILE A 161 14.53 7.46 3.04
N PRO A 162 14.86 6.57 3.99
CA PRO A 162 14.36 6.68 5.35
C PRO A 162 14.83 7.99 6.02
N ASP A 163 13.89 8.77 6.53
CA ASP A 163 14.17 9.98 7.30
C ASP A 163 14.43 9.62 8.76
N ALA A 164 15.70 9.74 9.18
CA ALA A 164 16.11 9.42 10.54
C ALA A 164 15.56 10.41 11.60
N SER A 165 15.07 11.59 11.21
CA SER A 165 14.48 12.54 12.16
C SER A 165 13.22 11.98 12.83
N VAL A 166 12.57 10.98 12.24
CA VAL A 166 11.44 10.28 12.87
C VAL A 166 11.82 9.62 14.19
N LEU A 167 13.08 9.24 14.38
CA LEU A 167 13.54 8.64 15.62
C LEU A 167 13.56 9.69 16.74
N ASP A 168 13.92 10.93 16.43
CA ASP A 168 13.86 12.06 17.37
C ASP A 168 12.41 12.40 17.71
N ASP A 169 11.54 12.46 16.70
CA ASP A 169 10.08 12.69 16.87
C ASP A 169 9.44 11.62 17.77
N ALA A 170 9.90 10.36 17.65
CA ALA A 170 9.43 9.22 18.45
C ALA A 170 10.14 9.11 19.81
N GLY A 171 11.12 9.97 20.11
CA GLY A 171 11.92 9.94 21.35
C GLY A 171 12.73 8.66 21.48
N MET A 172 13.30 8.16 20.37
CA MET A 172 14.14 6.96 20.33
C MET A 172 15.61 7.32 20.45
N ARG A 173 16.37 6.47 21.16
CA ARG A 173 17.83 6.57 21.17
C ARG A 173 18.42 5.75 20.03
N TYR A 174 19.44 6.30 19.39
CA TYR A 174 20.11 5.65 18.26
C TYR A 174 21.57 6.10 18.13
N GLU A 175 22.36 5.33 17.40
CA GLU A 175 23.77 5.58 17.12
C GLU A 175 23.98 5.82 15.63
N ARG A 176 25.00 6.64 15.31
CA ARG A 176 25.44 6.89 13.94
C ARG A 176 26.92 6.52 13.78
N ASP A 177 27.30 6.04 12.61
CA ASP A 177 28.71 5.90 12.25
C ASP A 177 29.34 7.26 11.87
N ALA A 178 30.64 7.24 11.57
CA ALA A 178 31.38 8.43 11.16
C ALA A 178 30.85 9.08 9.84
N LYS A 179 30.04 8.35 9.07
CA LYS A 179 29.38 8.83 7.84
C LYS A 179 27.94 9.32 8.08
N GLY A 180 27.50 9.33 9.33
CA GLY A 180 26.15 9.74 9.73
C GLY A 180 25.05 8.70 9.51
N LYS A 181 25.40 7.48 9.05
CA LYS A 181 24.44 6.39 8.86
C LYS A 181 24.02 5.82 10.21
N ILE A 182 22.72 5.58 10.39
CA ILE A 182 22.18 4.88 11.57
C ILE A 182 22.71 3.44 11.60
N THR A 183 23.36 3.09 12.71
CA THR A 183 23.97 1.76 12.92
C THR A 183 23.25 0.93 13.96
N ASN A 184 22.65 1.60 14.93
CA ASN A 184 21.90 0.97 16.01
C ASN A 184 20.72 1.87 16.40
N VAL A 185 19.60 1.28 16.74
CA VAL A 185 18.42 1.97 17.26
C VAL A 185 17.93 1.18 18.46
N GLU A 186 17.57 1.86 19.54
CA GLU A 186 16.91 1.23 20.69
C GLU A 186 15.71 0.41 20.22
N PRO A 187 15.52 -0.84 20.69
CA PRO A 187 14.43 -1.68 20.20
C PRO A 187 13.07 -1.02 20.38
N TYR A 188 12.28 -1.04 19.30
CA TYR A 188 10.87 -0.65 19.36
C TYR A 188 10.04 -1.41 18.33
N PHE A 189 8.75 -1.44 18.55
CA PHE A 189 7.77 -2.21 17.80
C PHE A 189 6.66 -1.29 17.32
N VAL A 190 6.19 -1.50 16.11
CA VAL A 190 5.03 -0.80 15.55
C VAL A 190 3.87 -1.79 15.49
N MET A 191 2.74 -1.42 16.06
CA MET A 191 1.50 -2.18 15.97
C MET A 191 0.44 -1.40 15.21
N ARG A 192 -0.37 -2.11 14.43
CA ARG A 192 -1.52 -1.52 13.72
C ARG A 192 -2.80 -2.26 14.07
N PHE A 193 -3.81 -1.49 14.46
CA PHE A 193 -5.15 -2.00 14.71
C PHE A 193 -6.13 -1.42 13.67
N ASN A 194 -6.62 -2.28 12.79
CA ASN A 194 -7.59 -1.89 11.76
C ASN A 194 -9.01 -1.77 12.33
N ALA A 195 -9.79 -0.99 11.61
CA ALA A 195 -11.18 -0.75 11.97
C ALA A 195 -12.15 -1.83 11.45
N PHE A 196 -11.79 -2.62 10.44
CA PHE A 196 -12.61 -3.61 9.73
C PHE A 196 -14.04 -3.11 9.43
N LYS A 197 -14.15 -1.93 8.77
CA LYS A 197 -15.44 -1.32 8.40
C LYS A 197 -15.67 -1.23 6.88
N ALA A 198 -14.69 -1.64 6.07
CA ALA A 198 -14.87 -1.64 4.62
C ALA A 198 -15.84 -2.76 4.19
N HIS A 199 -16.40 -2.70 2.98
CA HIS A 199 -17.38 -3.69 2.51
C HIS A 199 -16.82 -5.10 2.37
N HIS A 200 -15.53 -5.21 2.03
CA HIS A 200 -14.82 -6.48 1.98
C HIS A 200 -14.48 -7.02 3.38
N ASP A 201 -14.63 -6.19 4.43
CA ASP A 201 -14.35 -6.57 5.81
C ASP A 201 -15.54 -7.26 6.52
N VAL A 202 -16.67 -7.49 5.85
CA VAL A 202 -17.80 -8.19 6.46
C VAL A 202 -17.39 -9.60 6.84
N GLY A 203 -17.37 -9.88 8.16
CA GLY A 203 -16.90 -11.16 8.70
C GLY A 203 -15.38 -11.24 8.89
N VAL A 204 -14.63 -10.16 8.60
CA VAL A 204 -13.19 -10.09 8.88
C VAL A 204 -12.97 -9.79 10.35
N VAL A 205 -12.12 -10.60 10.96
CA VAL A 205 -11.69 -10.45 12.35
C VAL A 205 -10.17 -10.35 12.37
N GLY A 206 -9.65 -9.39 13.11
CA GLY A 206 -8.22 -9.25 13.41
C GLY A 206 -7.89 -9.73 14.82
N LEU A 207 -6.89 -9.11 15.41
CA LEU A 207 -6.49 -9.35 16.80
C LEU A 207 -7.62 -8.98 17.77
N THR A 208 -8.01 -9.92 18.63
CA THR A 208 -8.93 -9.65 19.75
C THR A 208 -8.30 -8.65 20.73
N ILE A 209 -9.12 -7.95 21.51
CA ILE A 209 -8.64 -7.01 22.52
C ILE A 209 -7.68 -7.68 23.52
N GLU A 210 -7.96 -8.92 23.91
CA GLU A 210 -7.12 -9.72 24.79
C GLU A 210 -5.77 -10.02 24.15
N ASN A 211 -5.74 -10.44 22.88
CA ASN A 211 -4.51 -10.69 22.15
C ASN A 211 -3.71 -9.39 21.93
N LYS A 212 -4.37 -8.25 21.74
CA LYS A 212 -3.70 -6.93 21.67
C LYS A 212 -3.00 -6.62 22.99
N ARG A 213 -3.68 -6.80 24.15
CA ARG A 213 -3.07 -6.60 25.47
C ARG A 213 -1.88 -7.52 25.71
N LYS A 214 -2.05 -8.83 25.43
CA LYS A 214 -0.98 -9.84 25.57
C LYS A 214 0.22 -9.48 24.69
N MET A 215 0.01 -9.04 23.45
CA MET A 215 1.07 -8.65 22.53
C MET A 215 1.79 -7.39 23.03
N VAL A 216 1.08 -6.34 23.43
CA VAL A 216 1.69 -5.12 23.99
C VAL A 216 2.53 -5.46 25.21
N GLN A 217 2.02 -6.26 26.14
CA GLN A 217 2.75 -6.68 27.35
C GLN A 217 4.01 -7.49 27.01
N MET A 218 3.94 -8.37 26.00
CA MET A 218 5.08 -9.15 25.53
C MET A 218 6.16 -8.24 24.93
N LEU A 219 5.80 -7.41 23.97
CA LEU A 219 6.73 -6.55 23.26
C LEU A 219 7.36 -5.47 24.17
N SER A 220 6.61 -4.95 25.14
CA SER A 220 7.09 -3.94 26.09
C SER A 220 8.23 -4.44 26.98
N LYS A 221 8.44 -5.75 27.10
CA LYS A 221 9.60 -6.33 27.82
C LYS A 221 10.91 -6.16 27.03
N TYR A 222 10.81 -5.96 25.72
CA TYR A 222 11.96 -5.88 24.81
C TYR A 222 12.25 -4.46 24.27
N GLY A 223 11.26 -3.56 24.32
CA GLY A 223 11.44 -2.20 23.83
C GLY A 223 10.15 -1.39 23.86
N LYS A 224 10.19 -0.18 23.30
CA LYS A 224 9.00 0.69 23.18
C LYS A 224 7.99 0.09 22.22
N VAL A 225 6.71 0.31 22.47
CA VAL A 225 5.62 -0.07 21.58
C VAL A 225 4.91 1.18 21.09
N PHE A 226 4.73 1.30 19.78
CA PHE A 226 3.94 2.36 19.14
C PHE A 226 2.73 1.73 18.45
N ILE A 227 1.55 2.27 18.72
CA ILE A 227 0.29 1.80 18.14
C ILE A 227 -0.26 2.85 17.19
N THR A 228 -0.52 2.46 15.96
CA THR A 228 -1.28 3.26 14.99
C THR A 228 -2.64 2.62 14.71
N THR A 229 -3.67 3.44 14.49
CA THR A 229 -5.04 2.98 14.26
C THR A 229 -5.77 3.96 13.34
N GLU A 230 -6.78 3.47 12.63
CA GLU A 230 -7.68 4.29 11.81
C GLU A 230 -8.81 4.92 12.61
N ARG A 231 -8.97 4.54 13.86
CA ARG A 231 -10.02 5.02 14.77
C ARG A 231 -9.41 5.68 16.00
N ASN A 232 -10.31 6.18 16.83
CA ASN A 232 -9.94 6.49 18.20
C ASN A 232 -9.39 5.21 18.84
N ILE A 233 -8.22 5.34 19.43
CA ILE A 233 -7.57 4.27 20.16
C ILE A 233 -8.33 4.01 21.46
N ASP A 234 -8.46 2.74 21.87
CA ASP A 234 -9.05 2.40 23.15
C ASP A 234 -8.22 3.03 24.30
N GLU A 235 -8.89 3.48 25.34
CA GLU A 235 -8.28 4.29 26.42
C GLU A 235 -7.03 3.63 27.02
N GLU A 236 -7.05 2.31 27.18
CA GLU A 236 -5.93 1.53 27.71
C GLU A 236 -4.68 1.54 26.84
N PHE A 237 -4.83 1.79 25.53
CA PHE A 237 -3.71 1.87 24.57
C PHE A 237 -3.25 3.30 24.28
N MET A 238 -3.90 4.32 24.80
CA MET A 238 -3.50 5.73 24.58
C MET A 238 -2.03 6.02 24.93
N PRO A 239 -1.44 5.41 25.99
CA PRO A 239 0.00 5.61 26.28
C PRO A 239 0.94 5.13 25.17
N TYR A 240 0.48 4.22 24.31
CA TYR A 240 1.26 3.65 23.21
C TYR A 240 0.96 4.32 21.87
N GLN A 241 0.05 5.30 21.82
CA GLN A 241 -0.39 5.93 20.58
C GLN A 241 0.78 6.58 19.85
N LEU A 242 0.95 6.22 18.58
CA LEU A 242 1.95 6.83 17.71
C LEU A 242 1.59 8.31 17.45
N ARG A 243 2.58 9.18 17.64
CA ARG A 243 2.44 10.64 17.48
C ARG A 243 3.55 11.21 16.59
N VAL A 244 3.70 10.59 15.39
CA VAL A 244 4.63 11.11 14.38
C VAL A 244 3.86 11.60 13.16
N PRO A 245 4.39 12.51 12.35
CA PRO A 245 3.78 12.93 11.09
C PRO A 245 3.50 11.75 10.17
N GLN A 246 2.39 11.79 9.44
CA GLN A 246 1.94 10.66 8.60
C GLN A 246 2.95 10.29 7.50
N ASP A 247 3.65 11.26 6.93
CA ASP A 247 4.70 11.06 5.93
C ASP A 247 5.94 10.35 6.47
N LYS A 248 6.15 10.37 7.80
CA LYS A 248 7.28 9.72 8.47
C LYS A 248 6.99 8.29 8.94
N VAL A 249 5.75 7.81 8.83
CA VAL A 249 5.37 6.47 9.31
C VAL A 249 6.18 5.36 8.65
N HIS A 250 6.46 5.46 7.34
CA HIS A 250 7.30 4.48 6.63
C HIS A 250 8.76 4.51 7.12
N SER A 251 9.27 5.68 7.45
CA SER A 251 10.62 5.80 8.04
C SER A 251 10.68 5.18 9.44
N LEU A 252 9.63 5.39 10.25
CA LEU A 252 9.52 4.73 11.54
C LEU A 252 9.46 3.20 11.37
N LEU A 253 8.65 2.71 10.41
CA LEU A 253 8.51 1.29 10.13
C LEU A 253 9.84 0.67 9.66
N TYR A 254 10.63 1.38 8.85
CA TYR A 254 11.95 0.94 8.40
C TYR A 254 12.94 0.69 9.56
N TYR A 255 12.96 1.58 10.55
CA TYR A 255 13.85 1.45 11.71
C TYR A 255 13.31 0.52 12.79
N ALA A 256 12.03 0.16 12.78
CA ALA A 256 11.40 -0.69 13.78
C ALA A 256 12.06 -2.07 13.88
N THR A 257 12.07 -2.66 15.06
CA THR A 257 12.52 -4.04 15.27
C THR A 257 11.58 -5.04 14.62
N MET A 258 10.28 -4.79 14.72
CA MET A 258 9.23 -5.63 14.15
C MET A 258 7.93 -4.85 14.03
N PHE A 259 7.12 -5.21 13.03
CA PHE A 259 5.73 -4.83 12.89
C PHE A 259 4.81 -5.98 13.33
N VAL A 260 3.75 -5.69 14.07
CA VAL A 260 2.72 -6.67 14.44
C VAL A 260 1.34 -6.03 14.28
N GLY A 261 0.44 -6.63 13.52
CA GLY A 261 -0.89 -6.05 13.36
C GLY A 261 -1.86 -6.90 12.56
N ASP A 262 -2.98 -6.28 12.22
CA ASP A 262 -4.02 -6.87 11.40
C ASP A 262 -4.16 -6.20 10.02
N SER A 263 -3.31 -5.22 9.70
CA SER A 263 -3.28 -4.51 8.42
C SER A 263 -2.49 -5.28 7.36
N GLN A 264 -3.09 -5.49 6.20
CA GLN A 264 -2.44 -6.09 5.02
C GLN A 264 -1.38 -5.14 4.44
N THR A 265 -1.77 -3.91 4.13
CA THR A 265 -0.89 -2.89 3.53
C THR A 265 0.36 -2.64 4.39
N MET A 266 0.21 -2.38 5.71
CA MET A 266 1.39 -2.15 6.55
C MET A 266 2.25 -3.40 6.75
N THR A 267 1.69 -4.59 6.62
CA THR A 267 2.47 -5.83 6.62
C THR A 267 3.38 -5.89 5.39
N SER A 268 2.85 -5.63 4.21
CA SER A 268 3.63 -5.57 2.97
C SER A 268 4.61 -4.40 2.96
N GLU A 269 4.22 -3.22 3.45
CA GLU A 269 5.13 -2.09 3.63
C GLU A 269 6.34 -2.47 4.50
N ALA A 270 6.10 -3.16 5.62
CA ALA A 270 7.18 -3.65 6.48
C ALA A 270 8.07 -4.67 5.76
N ALA A 271 7.48 -5.62 5.01
CA ALA A 271 8.21 -6.60 4.22
C ALA A 271 9.13 -5.96 3.20
N VAL A 272 8.61 -5.05 2.38
CA VAL A 272 9.36 -4.32 1.35
C VAL A 272 10.46 -3.44 1.97
N LEU A 273 10.25 -2.90 3.17
CA LEU A 273 11.26 -2.16 3.93
C LEU A 273 12.32 -3.07 4.58
N GLY A 274 12.10 -4.38 4.66
CA GLY A 274 12.99 -5.34 5.33
C GLY A 274 12.81 -5.31 6.86
N THR A 275 11.63 -4.98 7.33
CA THR A 275 11.25 -5.07 8.74
C THR A 275 10.42 -6.32 8.96
N PRO A 276 10.78 -7.20 9.93
CA PRO A 276 9.99 -8.36 10.28
C PRO A 276 8.52 -8.01 10.51
N ALA A 277 7.60 -8.73 9.89
CA ALA A 277 6.17 -8.43 10.00
C ALA A 277 5.35 -9.66 10.40
N ILE A 278 4.47 -9.48 11.36
CA ILE A 278 3.51 -10.49 11.84
C ILE A 278 2.11 -9.97 11.58
N ARG A 279 1.35 -10.71 10.78
CA ARG A 279 -0.04 -10.38 10.43
C ARG A 279 -1.00 -11.36 11.09
N CYS A 280 -2.08 -10.83 11.69
CA CYS A 280 -3.13 -11.67 12.27
C CYS A 280 -4.51 -11.18 11.84
N ASN A 281 -5.10 -11.85 10.84
CA ASN A 281 -6.46 -11.59 10.38
C ASN A 281 -7.01 -12.78 9.59
N THR A 282 -8.31 -12.75 9.25
CA THR A 282 -8.99 -13.81 8.50
C THR A 282 -8.69 -13.82 6.98
N PHE A 283 -7.94 -12.85 6.45
CA PHE A 283 -7.47 -12.84 5.06
C PHE A 283 -6.21 -13.68 4.82
N VAL A 284 -5.56 -14.18 5.87
CA VAL A 284 -4.39 -15.05 5.75
C VAL A 284 -4.71 -16.26 4.88
N GLY A 285 -3.87 -16.52 3.87
CA GLY A 285 -4.06 -17.57 2.87
C GLY A 285 -4.93 -17.17 1.67
N ARG A 286 -5.30 -15.86 1.52
CA ARG A 286 -6.26 -15.42 0.49
C ARG A 286 -5.74 -14.32 -0.44
N ILE A 287 -4.59 -13.72 -0.15
CA ILE A 287 -4.04 -12.59 -0.90
C ILE A 287 -2.67 -12.99 -1.43
N HIS A 288 -2.56 -13.21 -2.72
CA HIS A 288 -1.41 -13.82 -3.37
C HIS A 288 -0.09 -13.10 -3.11
N TYR A 289 -0.04 -11.78 -3.21
CA TYR A 289 1.21 -11.06 -3.00
C TYR A 289 1.73 -11.17 -1.55
N LEU A 290 0.84 -11.21 -0.56
CA LEU A 290 1.21 -11.41 0.85
C LEU A 290 1.65 -12.86 1.11
N GLU A 291 1.05 -13.84 0.45
CA GLU A 291 1.49 -15.24 0.51
C GLU A 291 2.86 -15.41 -0.18
N GLU A 292 3.14 -14.68 -1.26
CA GLU A 292 4.47 -14.65 -1.88
C GLU A 292 5.52 -14.05 -0.93
N GLU A 293 5.21 -12.93 -0.25
CA GLU A 293 6.08 -12.32 0.76
C GLU A 293 6.37 -13.26 1.93
N GLU A 294 5.40 -14.08 2.33
CA GLU A 294 5.54 -15.05 3.41
C GLU A 294 6.29 -16.31 2.97
N HIS A 295 5.83 -16.97 1.90
CA HIS A 295 6.30 -18.32 1.57
C HIS A 295 7.56 -18.30 0.71
N ARG A 296 7.71 -17.34 -0.21
CA ARG A 296 8.88 -17.23 -1.08
C ARG A 296 9.99 -16.43 -0.42
N TYR A 297 9.70 -15.22 0.05
CA TYR A 297 10.71 -14.31 0.59
C TYR A 297 10.88 -14.42 2.10
N LYS A 298 9.96 -15.03 2.82
CA LYS A 298 9.96 -15.21 4.29
C LYS A 298 10.13 -13.90 5.06
N LEU A 299 9.56 -12.82 4.52
CA LEU A 299 9.61 -11.48 5.08
C LEU A 299 8.48 -11.23 6.09
N THR A 300 7.37 -11.95 5.94
CA THR A 300 6.19 -11.86 6.81
C THR A 300 5.80 -13.23 7.36
N TYR A 301 4.91 -13.24 8.37
CA TYR A 301 4.23 -14.44 8.87
C TYR A 301 2.77 -14.11 9.14
N GLY A 302 1.87 -14.85 8.50
CA GLY A 302 0.43 -14.70 8.64
C GLY A 302 -0.17 -15.72 9.60
N PHE A 303 -1.06 -15.26 10.47
CA PHE A 303 -1.80 -16.12 11.40
C PHE A 303 -3.28 -15.77 11.34
N ARG A 304 -4.13 -16.78 11.36
CA ARG A 304 -5.55 -16.57 11.59
C ARG A 304 -5.82 -16.33 13.09
N PRO A 305 -6.87 -15.58 13.45
CA PRO A 305 -7.18 -15.27 14.85
C PRO A 305 -7.27 -16.50 15.77
N GLU A 306 -7.77 -17.62 15.24
CA GLU A 306 -7.84 -18.90 15.94
C GLU A 306 -6.47 -19.53 16.26
N ASN A 307 -5.42 -19.12 15.54
CA ASN A 307 -4.04 -19.59 15.69
C ASN A 307 -3.15 -18.58 16.45
N SER A 308 -3.74 -17.76 17.31
CA SER A 308 -3.03 -16.69 18.02
C SER A 308 -1.88 -17.20 18.91
N GLU A 309 -1.97 -18.39 19.50
CA GLU A 309 -0.85 -18.96 20.30
C GLU A 309 0.37 -19.25 19.42
N ALA A 310 0.20 -19.76 18.20
CA ALA A 310 1.29 -19.95 17.27
C ALA A 310 1.92 -18.60 16.84
N MET A 311 1.10 -17.54 16.73
CA MET A 311 1.58 -16.18 16.48
C MET A 311 2.48 -15.70 17.64
N PHE A 312 2.05 -15.85 18.89
CA PHE A 312 2.86 -15.46 20.06
C PHE A 312 4.18 -16.23 20.10
N ALA A 313 4.15 -17.56 19.89
CA ALA A 313 5.33 -18.38 19.84
C ALA A 313 6.30 -17.94 18.73
N LYS A 314 5.79 -17.55 17.55
CA LYS A 314 6.60 -17.01 16.46
C LYS A 314 7.26 -15.70 16.84
N VAL A 315 6.54 -14.78 17.46
CA VAL A 315 7.09 -13.49 17.92
C VAL A 315 8.19 -13.73 18.95
N GLU A 316 7.99 -14.59 19.93
CA GLU A 316 9.00 -14.94 20.94
C GLU A 316 10.26 -15.54 20.28
N HIS A 317 10.07 -16.45 19.34
CA HIS A 317 11.19 -17.05 18.59
C HIS A 317 12.02 -16.00 17.84
N LEU A 318 11.36 -15.04 17.18
CA LEU A 318 12.05 -13.97 16.45
C LEU A 318 12.77 -13.02 17.40
N LEU A 319 12.15 -12.65 18.52
CA LEU A 319 12.78 -11.81 19.54
C LEU A 319 14.01 -12.48 20.18
N ALA A 320 13.97 -13.80 20.35
CA ALA A 320 15.09 -14.58 20.88
C ALA A 320 16.35 -14.57 19.96
N MET A 321 16.20 -14.26 18.66
CA MET A 321 17.34 -14.06 17.76
C MET A 321 18.19 -12.83 18.13
N GLY A 322 17.61 -11.88 18.85
CA GLY A 322 18.21 -10.56 19.11
C GLY A 322 18.10 -9.61 17.89
N GLN A 323 17.93 -8.34 18.17
CA GLN A 323 17.63 -7.31 17.14
C GLN A 323 18.65 -7.28 16.00
N ARG A 324 19.95 -7.35 16.30
CA ARG A 324 21.00 -7.27 15.28
C ARG A 324 20.96 -8.44 14.29
N ALA A 325 20.81 -9.67 14.80
CA ALA A 325 20.73 -10.85 13.97
C ALA A 325 19.43 -10.87 13.15
N LEU A 326 18.32 -10.48 13.78
CA LEU A 326 17.02 -10.37 13.13
C LEU A 326 17.07 -9.39 11.95
N LYS A 327 17.58 -8.17 12.16
CA LYS A 327 17.72 -7.14 11.10
C LYS A 327 18.65 -7.60 9.98
N ALA A 328 19.77 -8.27 10.30
CA ALA A 328 20.69 -8.77 9.29
C ALA A 328 20.05 -9.87 8.41
N GLU A 329 19.26 -10.75 9.01
CA GLU A 329 18.55 -11.79 8.28
C GLU A 329 17.47 -11.20 7.36
N TRP A 330 16.67 -10.23 7.83
CA TRP A 330 15.64 -9.58 7.01
C TRP A 330 16.24 -8.73 5.89
N ALA A 331 17.39 -8.11 6.11
CA ALA A 331 18.12 -7.41 5.04
C ALA A 331 18.46 -8.35 3.88
N LYS A 332 18.98 -9.58 4.16
CA LYS A 332 19.26 -10.59 3.12
C LYS A 332 17.99 -11.01 2.36
N ARG A 333 16.91 -11.28 3.07
CA ARG A 333 15.63 -11.66 2.47
C ARG A 333 15.07 -10.55 1.58
N ARG A 334 15.17 -9.29 2.02
CA ARG A 334 14.80 -8.11 1.25
C ARG A 334 15.64 -7.97 -0.02
N GLU A 335 16.95 -8.23 0.03
CA GLU A 335 17.81 -8.21 -1.16
C GLU A 335 17.32 -9.20 -2.23
N VAL A 336 16.89 -10.40 -1.85
CA VAL A 336 16.31 -11.38 -2.77
C VAL A 336 15.05 -10.80 -3.42
N LEU A 337 14.11 -10.27 -2.63
CA LEU A 337 12.90 -9.63 -3.15
C LEU A 337 13.25 -8.53 -4.16
N LEU A 338 14.13 -7.60 -3.79
CA LEU A 338 14.51 -6.45 -4.64
C LEU A 338 15.27 -6.87 -5.91
N SER A 339 15.95 -8.02 -5.89
CA SER A 339 16.61 -8.56 -7.10
C SER A 339 15.62 -9.07 -8.15
N GLU A 340 14.44 -9.50 -7.72
CA GLU A 340 13.40 -10.08 -8.59
C GLU A 340 12.33 -9.06 -8.99
N LYS A 341 11.98 -8.13 -8.11
CA LYS A 341 10.94 -7.12 -8.33
C LYS A 341 11.52 -5.86 -9.00
N ILE A 342 10.64 -5.04 -9.56
CA ILE A 342 10.98 -3.81 -10.28
C ILE A 342 10.57 -2.56 -9.51
N ASP A 343 11.15 -1.40 -9.87
CA ASP A 343 10.62 -0.08 -9.52
C ASP A 343 9.26 0.11 -10.19
N TYR A 344 8.18 -0.05 -9.42
CA TYR A 344 6.83 -0.01 -9.97
C TYR A 344 6.46 1.38 -10.50
N THR A 345 6.96 2.46 -9.88
CA THR A 345 6.76 3.81 -10.42
C THR A 345 7.40 3.97 -11.81
N ALA A 346 8.60 3.44 -12.02
CA ALA A 346 9.24 3.51 -13.35
C ALA A 346 8.38 2.79 -14.40
N PHE A 347 7.81 1.64 -14.07
CA PHE A 347 6.89 0.92 -14.95
C PHE A 347 5.58 1.68 -15.19
N GLN A 348 4.96 2.25 -14.15
CA GLN A 348 3.75 3.07 -14.28
C GLN A 348 3.98 4.26 -15.24
N VAL A 349 5.08 5.00 -15.05
CA VAL A 349 5.46 6.13 -15.90
C VAL A 349 5.65 5.65 -17.35
N TRP A 350 6.39 4.56 -17.55
CA TRP A 350 6.60 3.98 -18.89
C TRP A 350 5.27 3.56 -19.55
N MET A 351 4.36 2.92 -18.79
CA MET A 351 3.03 2.53 -19.28
C MET A 351 2.23 3.73 -19.78
N VAL A 352 2.26 4.84 -19.05
CA VAL A 352 1.55 6.08 -19.39
C VAL A 352 2.19 6.75 -20.63
N GLU A 353 3.50 6.96 -20.63
CA GLU A 353 4.17 7.71 -21.69
C GLU A 353 4.15 7.00 -23.05
N ASN A 354 4.13 5.67 -23.04
CA ASN A 354 4.08 4.85 -24.27
C ASN A 354 2.67 4.37 -24.62
N TRP A 355 1.63 4.90 -23.97
CA TRP A 355 0.25 4.56 -24.29
C TRP A 355 -0.14 5.03 -25.69
N PRO A 356 -0.89 4.24 -26.51
CA PRO A 356 -1.45 2.91 -26.20
C PRO A 356 -0.54 1.72 -26.52
N SER A 357 0.62 1.93 -27.13
CA SER A 357 1.54 0.86 -27.54
C SER A 357 2.08 0.04 -26.39
N SER A 358 2.24 0.68 -25.21
CA SER A 358 2.70 0.04 -23.98
C SER A 358 1.87 -1.19 -23.59
N ALA A 359 0.57 -1.16 -23.82
CA ALA A 359 -0.30 -2.28 -23.51
C ALA A 359 0.02 -3.55 -24.32
N GLY A 360 0.33 -3.38 -25.60
CA GLY A 360 0.71 -4.49 -26.49
C GLY A 360 2.11 -5.02 -26.19
N ILE A 361 3.04 -4.14 -25.86
CA ILE A 361 4.43 -4.49 -25.51
C ILE A 361 4.47 -5.23 -24.19
N ALA A 362 3.85 -4.69 -23.15
CA ALA A 362 3.88 -5.28 -21.81
C ALA A 362 3.17 -6.65 -21.73
N ARG A 363 2.12 -6.90 -22.53
CA ARG A 363 1.47 -8.23 -22.61
C ARG A 363 2.38 -9.32 -23.16
N LYS A 364 3.36 -8.95 -23.97
CA LYS A 364 4.33 -9.87 -24.61
C LYS A 364 5.66 -9.86 -23.91
N ALA A 365 5.77 -9.14 -22.80
CA ALA A 365 7.01 -8.93 -22.08
C ALA A 365 7.59 -10.25 -21.54
N GLY A 366 8.83 -10.54 -21.90
CA GLY A 366 9.65 -11.57 -21.29
C GLY A 366 10.52 -10.98 -20.18
N GLU A 367 11.32 -11.81 -19.51
CA GLU A 367 12.16 -11.39 -18.38
C GLU A 367 13.10 -10.22 -18.70
N SER A 368 13.68 -10.20 -19.90
CA SER A 368 14.59 -9.13 -20.34
C SER A 368 13.92 -7.76 -20.40
N PHE A 369 12.62 -7.70 -20.64
CA PHE A 369 11.87 -6.44 -20.66
C PHE A 369 11.86 -5.76 -19.28
N TRP A 370 11.76 -6.54 -18.22
CA TRP A 370 11.65 -6.03 -16.86
C TRP A 370 12.96 -5.47 -16.30
N THR A 371 14.11 -5.87 -16.88
CA THR A 371 15.43 -5.40 -16.40
C THR A 371 15.62 -3.88 -16.51
N GLN A 372 14.94 -3.22 -17.45
CA GLN A 372 15.00 -1.76 -17.61
C GLN A 372 14.38 -0.98 -16.44
N PHE A 373 13.59 -1.65 -15.59
CA PHE A 373 12.91 -1.05 -14.43
C PHE A 373 13.53 -1.48 -13.08
N LYS A 374 14.59 -2.28 -13.10
CA LYS A 374 15.31 -2.72 -11.89
C LYS A 374 16.23 -1.67 -11.32
#